data_572eabebf6935297cd3d4d16e61d3773
#
_entry.id   572eabebf6935297cd3d4d16e61d3773
#
_cell.length_a   1.000
_cell.length_b   1.000
_cell.length_c   1.000
_cell.angle_alpha   90.00
_cell.angle_beta   90.00
_cell.angle_gamma   90.00
#
_symmetry.space_group_name_H-M   'P 1'
#
loop_
_entity.id
_entity.type
_entity.pdbx_description
1 polymer ?
#
loop_
_entity_poly.entity_id
_entity_poly.type
_entity_poly.pdbx_seq_one_letter_code
_entity_poly.pdbx_strand_id
1 'polypeptide(L)'
;MLKHKNLGYTIEIDLPSYNERYRGYTALCTYRYDKSKDKYLLHMWLKYESDIIPINSQKVDTQYISGNKDTIRNNIMKIVEQASESGFFDEYVERFEYYMKCFTKGNNFYEDERMNNDK
;
A
#
# COMPACT_ATOMS: atom_id res chain seq x y z
N MET A 1 -2.27 19.07 21.86
CA MET A 1 -2.48 17.92 22.31
C MET A 1 -3.69 17.17 21.97
N LEU A 2 -4.80 17.80 21.86
CA LEU A 2 -6.03 17.13 21.48
C LEU A 2 -6.03 16.62 20.07
N LYS A 3 -5.12 17.11 19.25
CA LYS A 3 -5.02 16.70 17.85
C LYS A 3 -4.75 15.23 17.66
N HIS A 4 -4.10 14.62 18.64
CA HIS A 4 -3.78 13.20 18.51
C HIS A 4 -5.01 12.31 18.45
N LYS A 5 -6.12 12.77 19.00
CA LYS A 5 -7.36 12.02 18.97
C LYS A 5 -7.93 11.88 17.57
N ASN A 6 -7.57 12.77 16.67
CA ASN A 6 -8.12 12.81 15.32
C ASN A 6 -7.25 12.09 14.30
N LEU A 7 -6.11 11.55 14.73
CA LEU A 7 -5.20 10.87 13.82
C LEU A 7 -5.66 9.48 13.43
N GLY A 8 -6.57 8.92 14.21
CA GLY A 8 -7.07 7.59 13.92
C GLY A 8 -6.10 6.49 14.29
N TYR A 9 -6.30 5.35 13.68
CA TYR A 9 -5.55 4.12 13.97
C TYR A 9 -4.89 3.61 12.71
N THR A 10 -3.86 2.80 12.90
CA THR A 10 -3.11 2.22 11.79
C THR A 10 -3.03 0.71 11.96
N ILE A 11 -3.20 -0.01 10.86
CA ILE A 11 -3.02 -1.46 10.80
C ILE A 11 -2.07 -1.74 9.65
N GLU A 12 -1.10 -2.63 9.89
CA GLU A 12 -0.25 -3.14 8.83
C GLU A 12 -0.61 -4.59 8.60
N ILE A 13 -0.88 -4.95 7.36
CA ILE A 13 -1.29 -6.29 6.97
C ILE A 13 -0.30 -6.84 5.97
N ASP A 14 0.35 -7.92 6.35
CA ASP A 14 1.34 -8.57 5.51
C ASP A 14 0.63 -9.33 4.38
N LEU A 15 0.76 -8.86 3.15
CA LEU A 15 0.01 -9.42 2.04
C LEU A 15 0.39 -10.86 1.67
N PRO A 16 1.64 -11.30 1.85
CA PRO A 16 1.97 -12.71 1.60
C PRO A 16 1.17 -13.70 2.43
N SER A 17 0.62 -13.27 3.57
CA SER A 17 -0.23 -14.14 4.37
C SER A 17 -1.52 -14.52 3.64
N TYR A 18 -1.94 -13.72 2.67
CA TYR A 18 -3.10 -14.01 1.84
C TYR A 18 -2.71 -14.59 0.48
N ASN A 19 -1.60 -14.12 -0.08
CA ASN A 19 -1.16 -14.54 -1.41
C ASN A 19 0.35 -14.35 -1.52
N GLU A 20 1.08 -15.45 -1.66
CA GLU A 20 2.54 -15.43 -1.68
C GLU A 20 3.15 -14.57 -2.77
N ARG A 21 2.41 -14.34 -3.85
CA ARG A 21 2.94 -13.50 -4.93
C ARG A 21 3.19 -12.07 -4.50
N TYR A 22 2.61 -11.65 -3.37
CA TYR A 22 2.81 -10.31 -2.84
C TYR A 22 3.95 -10.26 -1.81
N ARG A 23 4.92 -11.13 -1.95
CA ARG A 23 6.07 -11.16 -1.04
C ARG A 23 6.77 -9.79 -1.01
N GLY A 24 7.00 -9.29 0.19
CA GLY A 24 7.62 -7.99 0.39
C GLY A 24 6.64 -6.84 0.44
N TYR A 25 5.36 -7.10 0.19
CA TYR A 25 4.34 -6.05 0.17
C TYR A 25 3.48 -6.10 1.42
N THR A 26 3.13 -4.92 1.91
CA THR A 26 2.29 -4.74 3.09
C THR A 26 1.19 -3.75 2.74
N ALA A 27 -0.02 -4.04 3.17
CA ALA A 27 -1.10 -3.06 3.10
C ALA A 27 -1.07 -2.26 4.39
N LEU A 28 -0.83 -0.97 4.27
CA LEU A 28 -0.85 -0.05 5.38
C LEU A 28 -2.19 0.66 5.36
N CYS A 29 -2.98 0.47 6.41
CA CYS A 29 -4.33 1.00 6.48
C CYS A 29 -4.44 1.96 7.65
N THR A 30 -4.90 3.18 7.39
CA THR A 30 -5.26 4.10 8.46
C THR A 30 -6.76 4.28 8.44
N TYR A 31 -7.36 4.36 9.61
CA TYR A 31 -8.79 4.52 9.70
C TYR A 31 -9.16 5.38 10.88
N ARG A 32 -10.21 6.16 10.71
CA ARG A 32 -10.74 6.99 11.77
C ARG A 32 -12.24 7.10 11.62
N TYR A 33 -12.93 7.24 12.74
CA TYR A 33 -14.36 7.40 12.73
C TYR A 33 -14.73 8.81 12.29
N ASP A 34 -15.65 8.90 11.32
CA ASP A 34 -16.20 10.16 10.87
C ASP A 34 -17.62 10.27 11.41
N LYS A 35 -17.76 11.08 12.42
CA LYS A 35 -19.03 11.24 13.13
C LYS A 35 -20.14 11.75 12.21
N SER A 36 -19.81 12.60 11.25
CA SER A 36 -20.80 13.18 10.35
C SER A 36 -21.43 12.14 9.44
N LYS A 37 -20.71 11.05 9.15
CA LYS A 37 -21.19 10.00 8.27
C LYS A 37 -21.51 8.70 8.99
N ASP A 38 -21.21 8.64 10.27
CA ASP A 38 -21.38 7.45 11.09
C ASP A 38 -20.70 6.24 10.42
N LYS A 39 -19.50 6.46 9.89
CA LYS A 39 -18.69 5.44 9.23
C LYS A 39 -17.24 5.73 9.51
N TYR A 40 -16.40 4.76 9.21
CA TYR A 40 -14.96 4.94 9.31
C TYR A 40 -14.40 5.32 7.94
N LEU A 41 -13.54 6.30 7.93
CA LEU A 41 -12.80 6.65 6.72
C LEU A 41 -11.52 5.82 6.69
N LEU A 42 -11.38 5.03 5.65
CA LEU A 42 -10.23 4.17 5.46
C LEU A 42 -9.35 4.71 4.35
N HIS A 43 -8.06 4.85 4.65
CA HIS A 43 -7.04 5.10 3.63
C HIS A 43 -6.15 3.87 3.58
N MET A 44 -5.90 3.37 2.40
CA MET A 44 -5.06 2.19 2.21
C MET A 44 -3.87 2.54 1.33
N TRP A 45 -2.70 2.15 1.79
CA TRP A 45 -1.46 2.27 1.01
C TRP A 45 -0.89 0.89 0.78
N LEU A 46 -0.24 0.73 -0.37
CA LEU A 46 0.60 -0.43 -0.63
C LEU A 46 2.04 -0.02 -0.37
N LYS A 47 2.72 -0.77 0.48
CA LYS A 47 4.09 -0.49 0.87
C LYS A 47 4.96 -1.66 0.46
N TYR A 48 6.13 -1.38 -0.10
CA TYR A 48 7.11 -2.40 -0.44
C TYR A 48 8.33 -2.24 0.44
N GLU A 49 8.81 -3.34 0.98
CA GLU A 49 10.01 -3.34 1.79
C GLU A 49 11.22 -3.27 0.88
N SER A 50 11.90 -2.14 0.88
CA SER A 50 13.06 -1.93 0.01
C SER A 50 13.98 -0.89 0.63
N ASP A 51 15.27 -1.18 0.60
CA ASP A 51 16.31 -0.25 1.02
C ASP A 51 16.74 0.66 -0.15
N ILE A 52 16.30 0.33 -1.34
CA ILE A 52 16.72 1.02 -2.56
C ILE A 52 15.84 2.22 -2.87
N ILE A 53 14.54 2.07 -2.67
CA ILE A 53 13.57 3.09 -3.02
C ILE A 53 13.28 3.97 -1.80
N PRO A 54 13.58 5.27 -1.86
CA PRO A 54 13.35 6.16 -0.71
C PRO A 54 11.88 6.28 -0.35
N ILE A 55 11.02 6.27 -1.36
CA ILE A 55 9.58 6.32 -1.15
C ILE A 55 9.02 4.98 -1.57
N ASN A 56 8.60 4.22 -0.61
CA ASN A 56 8.20 2.84 -0.85
C ASN A 56 6.73 2.57 -0.54
N SER A 57 5.91 3.60 -0.52
CA SER A 57 4.47 3.42 -0.29
C SER A 57 3.68 4.24 -1.29
N GLN A 58 2.53 3.71 -1.67
CA GLN A 58 1.64 4.36 -2.62
C GLN A 58 0.20 4.18 -2.14
N LYS A 59 -0.55 5.28 -2.12
CA LYS A 59 -1.95 5.23 -1.74
C LYS A 59 -2.74 4.54 -2.85
N VAL A 60 -3.48 3.52 -2.50
CA VAL A 60 -4.21 2.71 -3.47
C VAL A 60 -5.72 2.83 -3.35
N ASP A 61 -6.23 3.27 -2.20
CA ASP A 61 -7.67 3.37 -2.01
C ASP A 61 -8.04 4.30 -0.88
N THR A 62 -9.23 4.88 -0.99
CA THR A 62 -9.87 5.66 0.06
C THR A 62 -11.36 5.37 0.00
N GLN A 63 -11.94 4.95 1.11
CA GLN A 63 -13.36 4.65 1.15
C GLN A 63 -13.91 4.77 2.56
N TYR A 64 -15.22 4.93 2.65
CA TYR A 64 -15.92 4.84 3.92
C TYR A 64 -16.39 3.42 4.12
N ILE A 65 -16.24 2.92 5.34
CA ILE A 65 -16.66 1.57 5.68
C ILE A 65 -17.48 1.58 6.96
N SER A 66 -18.45 0.69 7.03
CA SER A 66 -19.29 0.54 8.20
C SER A 66 -18.62 -0.36 9.22
N GLY A 67 -18.97 -0.14 10.47
CA GLY A 67 -18.46 -0.96 11.55
C GLY A 67 -18.49 -0.21 12.87
N ASN A 68 -18.04 -0.88 13.91
CA ASN A 68 -17.90 -0.26 15.21
C ASN A 68 -16.52 -0.59 15.76
N LYS A 69 -16.23 -0.15 16.97
CA LYS A 69 -14.91 -0.34 17.58
C LYS A 69 -14.46 -1.81 17.59
N ASP A 70 -15.41 -2.71 17.72
CA ASP A 70 -15.07 -4.13 17.86
C ASP A 70 -14.95 -4.85 16.53
N THR A 71 -15.58 -4.33 15.48
CA THR A 71 -15.65 -5.01 14.19
C THR A 71 -14.79 -4.36 13.10
N ILE A 72 -14.41 -3.10 13.30
CA ILE A 72 -13.79 -2.34 12.21
C ILE A 72 -12.47 -2.97 11.72
N ARG A 73 -11.64 -3.45 12.64
CA ARG A 73 -10.38 -4.06 12.24
C ARG A 73 -10.61 -5.29 11.36
N ASN A 74 -11.55 -6.15 11.78
CA ASN A 74 -11.87 -7.34 11.00
C ASN A 74 -12.46 -6.98 9.65
N ASN A 75 -13.27 -5.94 9.60
CA ASN A 75 -13.86 -5.47 8.35
C ASN A 75 -12.76 -4.99 7.38
N ILE A 76 -11.78 -4.27 7.90
CA ILE A 76 -10.64 -3.80 7.09
C ILE A 76 -9.82 -4.99 6.61
N MET A 77 -9.56 -5.97 7.47
CA MET A 77 -8.80 -7.14 7.10
C MET A 77 -9.49 -7.93 5.98
N LYS A 78 -10.81 -8.03 6.04
CA LYS A 78 -11.58 -8.68 4.97
C LYS A 78 -11.48 -7.93 3.65
N ILE A 79 -11.50 -6.60 3.71
CA ILE A 79 -11.34 -5.79 2.50
C ILE A 79 -9.97 -6.04 1.87
N VAL A 80 -8.93 -6.08 2.68
CA VAL A 80 -7.58 -6.33 2.18
C VAL A 80 -7.47 -7.75 1.63
N GLU A 81 -8.05 -8.71 2.30
CA GLU A 81 -8.04 -10.10 1.83
C GLU A 81 -8.73 -10.21 0.48
N GLN A 82 -9.91 -9.62 0.34
CA GLN A 82 -10.64 -9.63 -0.92
C GLN A 82 -9.87 -8.92 -2.03
N ALA A 83 -9.23 -7.82 -1.70
CA ALA A 83 -8.40 -7.10 -2.66
C ALA A 83 -7.23 -7.97 -3.13
N SER A 84 -6.63 -8.72 -2.21
CA SER A 84 -5.55 -9.64 -2.55
C SER A 84 -6.02 -10.75 -3.49
N GLU A 85 -7.19 -11.29 -3.23
CA GLU A 85 -7.73 -12.38 -4.03
C GLU A 85 -8.19 -11.92 -5.40
N SER A 86 -8.72 -10.70 -5.50
CA SER A 86 -9.26 -10.18 -6.75
C SER A 86 -8.21 -9.63 -7.69
N GLY A 87 -6.96 -9.51 -7.23
CA GLY A 87 -5.91 -8.91 -8.03
C GLY A 87 -5.89 -7.39 -8.01
N PHE A 88 -6.59 -6.78 -7.07
CA PHE A 88 -6.65 -5.32 -6.96
C PHE A 88 -5.28 -4.69 -6.84
N PHE A 89 -4.34 -5.36 -6.17
CA PHE A 89 -3.01 -4.82 -5.97
C PHE A 89 -2.06 -5.00 -7.14
N ASP A 90 -2.43 -5.82 -8.13
CA ASP A 90 -1.50 -6.20 -9.20
C ASP A 90 -0.98 -5.00 -9.98
N GLU A 91 -1.84 -4.06 -10.30
CA GLU A 91 -1.45 -2.86 -11.03
C GLU A 91 -0.42 -2.05 -10.25
N TYR A 92 -0.59 -1.96 -8.95
CA TYR A 92 0.32 -1.20 -8.10
C TYR A 92 1.63 -1.94 -7.90
N VAL A 93 1.57 -3.26 -7.79
CA VAL A 93 2.77 -4.09 -7.71
C VAL A 93 3.62 -3.91 -8.98
N GLU A 94 2.97 -3.91 -10.14
CA GLU A 94 3.67 -3.69 -11.40
C GLU A 94 4.37 -2.35 -11.43
N ARG A 95 3.72 -1.31 -10.89
CA ARG A 95 4.33 0.01 -10.80
C ARG A 95 5.55 0.02 -9.90
N PHE A 96 5.46 -0.66 -8.75
CA PHE A 96 6.61 -0.79 -7.85
C PHE A 96 7.75 -1.52 -8.52
N GLU A 97 7.45 -2.60 -9.21
CA GLU A 97 8.47 -3.37 -9.91
C GLU A 97 9.13 -2.54 -11.00
N TYR A 98 8.35 -1.74 -11.70
CA TYR A 98 8.89 -0.82 -12.68
C TYR A 98 9.82 0.21 -12.03
N TYR A 99 9.37 0.81 -10.93
CA TYR A 99 10.21 1.76 -10.19
C TYR A 99 11.49 1.11 -9.70
N MET A 100 11.40 -0.10 -9.19
CA MET A 100 12.59 -0.81 -8.71
C MET A 100 13.58 -1.03 -9.84
N LYS A 101 13.10 -1.39 -11.01
CA LYS A 101 13.97 -1.51 -12.18
C LYS A 101 14.66 -0.21 -12.48
N CYS A 102 13.91 0.88 -12.46
CA CYS A 102 14.47 2.20 -12.75
C CYS A 102 15.53 2.59 -11.72
N PHE A 103 15.29 2.31 -10.43
CA PHE A 103 16.25 2.64 -9.40
C PHE A 103 17.45 1.72 -9.42
N THR A 104 17.25 0.45 -9.66
CA THR A 104 18.34 -0.50 -9.77
C THR A 104 19.23 -0.14 -10.94
N LYS A 105 18.59 0.17 -12.06
CA LYS A 105 19.31 0.66 -13.24
C LYS A 105 19.71 2.11 -13.11
N GLY A 106 19.12 2.83 -12.16
CA GLY A 106 19.39 4.23 -11.97
C GLY A 106 20.84 4.52 -11.67
N ASN A 107 21.49 3.62 -10.99
CA ASN A 107 22.92 3.71 -10.79
C ASN A 107 23.64 3.47 -12.10
N ASN A 108 23.02 2.79 -13.03
CA ASN A 108 23.59 2.43 -14.33
C ASN A 108 22.68 2.80 -15.50
N PHE A 109 21.58 3.47 -15.23
CA PHE A 109 20.57 3.74 -16.23
C PHE A 109 21.13 4.52 -17.43
N TYR A 110 21.88 5.56 -17.15
CA TYR A 110 22.47 6.37 -18.21
C TYR A 110 23.54 5.59 -18.95
N GLU A 111 24.23 4.72 -18.27
CA GLU A 111 25.21 3.87 -18.93
C GLU A 111 24.54 2.91 -19.88
N ASP A 112 23.41 2.32 -19.46
CA ASP A 112 22.67 1.42 -20.33
C ASP A 112 22.17 2.15 -21.57
N GLU A 113 21.66 3.36 -21.41
CA GLU A 113 21.20 4.15 -22.54
C GLU A 113 22.34 4.50 -23.47
N ARG A 114 23.48 4.87 -22.91
CA ARG A 114 24.64 5.17 -23.73
C ARG A 114 25.10 3.95 -24.49
N MET A 115 25.11 2.82 -23.85
CA MET A 115 25.48 1.58 -24.52
C MET A 115 24.55 1.26 -25.67
N ASN A 116 23.26 1.49 -25.47
CA ASN A 116 22.27 1.27 -26.53
C ASN A 116 22.44 2.25 -27.65
N ASN A 117 22.81 3.50 -27.34
CA ASN A 117 22.98 4.52 -28.33
C ASN A 117 24.28 4.33 -29.13
N ASP A 118 25.26 3.74 -28.54
CA ASP A 118 26.54 3.49 -29.18
C ASP A 118 26.47 2.38 -30.21
N LYS A 119 25.38 1.68 -30.22
CA LYS A 119 25.17 0.63 -31.20
C LYS A 119 24.57 1.20 -32.47
#